data_c5fdfc1863c54ec77a7257107341070f
#
_entry.id   c5fdfc1863c54ec77a7257107341070f
#
_cell.length_a   1.000
_cell.length_b   1.000
_cell.length_c   1.000
_cell.angle_alpha   90.00
_cell.angle_beta   90.00
_cell.angle_gamma   90.00
#
_symmetry.space_group_name_H-M   'P 1'
#
loop_
_entity.id
_entity.type
_entity.pdbx_description
1 polymer ?
#
loop_
_entity_poly.entity_id
_entity_poly.type
_entity_poly.pdbx_seq_one_letter_code
_entity_poly.pdbx_strand_id
1 'polypeptide(L)'
;MQNNITIDPKQVAELGLFHAEREAARDLEAVMGTLSSNPRYLYPTIGKGFSGLENAERFYEWFFENFSPKVVDGKLIRQWVNETSVSQEYDVTLDIEGQLETHRILGVLFVEGNKLGGEIVYASEKTIKRMLGPMFEELAILDQPYGC
;
A
#
# COMPACT_ATOMS: atom_id res chain seq x y z
N MET A 1 -7.46 30.67 4.62
CA MET A 1 -7.57 30.10 3.28
C MET A 1 -6.79 28.80 3.25
N GLN A 2 -7.48 27.68 3.18
CA GLN A 2 -6.81 26.43 2.87
C GLN A 2 -6.40 26.49 1.41
N ASN A 3 -5.11 26.58 1.13
CA ASN A 3 -4.60 26.33 -0.19
C ASN A 3 -4.85 24.84 -0.50
N ASN A 4 -5.95 24.55 -1.15
CA ASN A 4 -6.13 23.25 -1.78
C ASN A 4 -5.09 23.14 -2.89
N ILE A 5 -3.95 22.55 -2.59
CA ILE A 5 -2.99 22.16 -3.62
C ILE A 5 -3.68 21.02 -4.39
N THR A 6 -4.25 21.38 -5.54
CA THR A 6 -4.77 20.39 -6.47
C THR A 6 -3.60 19.93 -7.31
N ILE A 7 -3.21 18.66 -7.15
CA ILE A 7 -2.26 18.03 -8.06
C ILE A 7 -3.05 17.39 -9.20
N ASP A 8 -2.48 17.43 -10.41
CA ASP A 8 -3.14 16.83 -11.56
C ASP A 8 -2.94 15.31 -11.60
N PRO A 9 -3.74 14.55 -12.39
CA PRO A 9 -3.60 13.09 -12.49
C PRO A 9 -2.20 12.63 -12.91
N LYS A 10 -1.48 13.41 -13.70
CA LYS A 10 -0.11 13.09 -14.09
C LYS A 10 0.83 13.11 -12.89
N GLN A 11 0.70 14.12 -12.02
CA GLN A 11 1.49 14.22 -10.79
C GLN A 11 1.15 13.08 -9.81
N VAL A 12 -0.13 12.70 -9.72
CA VAL A 12 -0.56 11.54 -8.91
C VAL A 12 0.07 10.26 -9.43
N ALA A 13 0.06 10.04 -10.74
CA ALA A 13 0.69 8.88 -11.37
C ALA A 13 2.20 8.84 -11.13
N GLU A 14 2.88 9.97 -11.25
CA GLU A 14 4.32 10.09 -11.01
C GLU A 14 4.67 9.79 -9.54
N LEU A 15 3.90 10.30 -8.60
CA LEU A 15 4.09 10.01 -7.17
C LEU A 15 3.88 8.53 -6.86
N GLY A 16 2.83 7.91 -7.41
CA GLY A 16 2.57 6.48 -7.26
C GLY A 16 3.65 5.61 -7.88
N LEU A 17 4.13 5.97 -9.07
CA LEU A 17 5.22 5.26 -9.75
C LEU A 17 6.53 5.36 -8.93
N PHE A 18 6.88 6.54 -8.48
CA PHE A 18 8.06 6.75 -7.64
C PHE A 18 7.99 5.89 -6.37
N HIS A 19 6.85 5.92 -5.68
CA HIS A 19 6.64 5.09 -4.49
C HIS A 19 6.83 3.59 -4.80
N ALA A 20 6.20 3.10 -5.87
CA ALA A 20 6.30 1.69 -6.27
C ALA A 20 7.73 1.27 -6.64
N GLU A 21 8.46 2.12 -7.35
CA GLU A 21 9.86 1.87 -7.69
C GLU A 21 10.77 1.83 -6.46
N ARG A 22 10.54 2.73 -5.49
CA ARG A 22 11.30 2.74 -4.24
C ARG A 22 10.96 1.54 -3.36
N GLU A 23 9.71 1.13 -3.34
CA GLU A 23 9.27 -0.09 -2.66
C GLU A 23 9.93 -1.34 -3.28
N ALA A 24 9.93 -1.45 -4.59
CA ALA A 24 10.61 -2.55 -5.29
C ALA A 24 12.13 -2.56 -5.03
N ALA A 25 12.73 -1.39 -4.88
CA ALA A 25 14.15 -1.24 -4.53
C ALA A 25 14.43 -1.46 -3.03
N ARG A 26 13.39 -1.65 -2.21
CA ARG A 26 13.48 -1.77 -0.74
C ARG A 26 14.17 -0.55 -0.10
N ASP A 27 13.91 0.62 -0.64
CA ASP A 27 14.47 1.88 -0.17
C ASP A 27 13.54 2.50 0.88
N LEU A 28 13.75 2.12 2.14
CA LEU A 28 12.89 2.51 3.25
C LEU A 28 12.81 4.04 3.39
N GLU A 29 13.94 4.73 3.36
CA GLU A 29 13.98 6.19 3.52
C GLU A 29 13.18 6.89 2.41
N ALA A 30 13.37 6.49 1.16
CA ALA A 30 12.66 7.08 0.03
C ALA A 30 11.16 6.77 0.06
N VAL A 31 10.77 5.53 0.42
CA VAL A 31 9.36 5.15 0.57
C VAL A 31 8.69 5.98 1.66
N MET A 32 9.30 6.07 2.84
CA MET A 32 8.77 6.89 3.95
C MET A 32 8.67 8.37 3.55
N GLY A 33 9.60 8.87 2.76
CA GLY A 33 9.60 10.24 2.24
C GLY A 33 8.41 10.55 1.31
N THR A 34 7.75 9.56 0.73
CA THR A 34 6.55 9.75 -0.09
C THR A 34 5.28 9.95 0.73
N LEU A 35 5.30 9.60 2.02
CA LEU A 35 4.12 9.57 2.87
C LEU A 35 3.84 10.93 3.54
N SER A 36 2.55 11.21 3.75
CA SER A 36 2.09 12.34 4.57
C SER A 36 2.45 12.14 6.05
N SER A 37 2.16 13.14 6.88
CA SER A 37 2.50 13.10 8.32
C SER A 37 1.73 12.06 9.13
N ASN A 38 0.56 11.61 8.64
CA ASN A 38 -0.26 10.59 9.29
C ASN A 38 -0.84 9.62 8.25
N PRO A 39 -0.01 8.77 7.64
CA PRO A 39 -0.48 7.85 6.60
C PRO A 39 -1.43 6.81 7.19
N ARG A 40 -2.42 6.41 6.39
CA ARG A 40 -3.42 5.40 6.76
C ARG A 40 -3.35 4.22 5.81
N TYR A 41 -3.27 3.04 6.38
CA TYR A 41 -3.27 1.78 5.64
C TYR A 41 -4.53 1.00 6.01
N LEU A 42 -5.39 0.79 5.04
CA LEU A 42 -6.76 0.35 5.25
C LEU A 42 -7.01 -0.95 4.49
N TYR A 43 -7.60 -1.92 5.16
CA TYR A 43 -7.92 -3.25 4.64
C TYR A 43 -9.42 -3.51 4.76
N PRO A 44 -10.25 -2.93 3.85
CA PRO A 44 -11.70 -2.98 3.99
C PRO A 44 -12.30 -4.39 3.96
N THR A 45 -11.66 -5.33 3.26
CA THR A 45 -12.13 -6.71 3.16
C THR A 45 -12.17 -7.44 4.51
N ILE A 46 -11.38 -6.97 5.48
CA ILE A 46 -11.35 -7.50 6.85
C ILE A 46 -11.78 -6.45 7.89
N GLY A 47 -12.14 -5.24 7.46
CA GLY A 47 -12.59 -4.16 8.33
C GLY A 47 -11.56 -3.63 9.32
N LYS A 48 -10.28 -3.69 8.98
CA LYS A 48 -9.17 -3.32 9.85
C LYS A 48 -8.14 -2.46 9.14
N GLY A 49 -7.29 -1.79 9.91
CA GLY A 49 -6.20 -0.97 9.37
C GLY A 49 -5.23 -0.48 10.45
N PHE A 50 -4.27 0.30 10.02
CA PHE A 50 -3.35 1.00 10.91
C PHE A 50 -3.06 2.42 10.38
N SER A 51 -2.51 3.27 11.23
CA SER A 51 -2.13 4.64 10.86
C SER A 51 -0.86 5.08 11.58
N GLY A 52 -0.29 6.17 11.08
CA GLY A 52 0.89 6.81 11.65
C GLY A 52 2.20 6.41 10.99
N LEU A 53 3.16 7.34 10.99
CA LEU A 53 4.48 7.13 10.38
C LEU A 53 5.27 6.01 11.08
N GLU A 54 5.19 5.92 12.40
CA GLU A 54 5.89 4.88 13.15
C GLU A 54 5.41 3.47 12.75
N ASN A 55 4.11 3.27 12.65
CA ASN A 55 3.55 2.01 12.20
C ASN A 55 3.83 1.71 10.72
N ALA A 56 3.80 2.74 9.87
CA ALA A 56 4.18 2.60 8.46
C ALA A 56 5.63 2.17 8.30
N GLU A 57 6.54 2.76 9.08
CA GLU A 57 7.96 2.36 9.08
C GLU A 57 8.14 0.91 9.53
N ARG A 58 7.51 0.50 10.62
CA ARG A 58 7.52 -0.89 11.09
C ARG A 58 6.99 -1.84 10.02
N PHE A 59 5.92 -1.46 9.34
CA PHE A 59 5.34 -2.26 8.25
C PHE A 59 6.35 -2.45 7.12
N TYR A 60 6.97 -1.38 6.61
CA TYR A 60 7.93 -1.48 5.51
C TYR A 60 9.22 -2.20 5.91
N GLU A 61 9.70 -2.03 7.13
CA GLU A 61 10.86 -2.80 7.63
C GLU A 61 10.57 -4.30 7.56
N TRP A 62 9.45 -4.73 8.10
CA TRP A 62 9.06 -6.14 8.07
C TRP A 62 8.82 -6.63 6.63
N PHE A 63 8.11 -5.84 5.85
CA PHE A 63 7.76 -6.15 4.47
C PHE A 63 9.00 -6.35 3.60
N PHE A 64 9.98 -5.47 3.70
CA PHE A 64 11.23 -5.57 2.93
C PHE A 64 12.11 -6.74 3.37
N GLU A 65 12.06 -7.14 4.62
CA GLU A 65 12.83 -8.27 5.14
C GLU A 65 12.16 -9.63 4.90
N ASN A 66 10.83 -9.69 4.90
CA ASN A 66 10.10 -10.97 4.95
C ASN A 66 9.17 -11.22 3.77
N PHE A 67 8.53 -10.20 3.22
CA PHE A 67 7.63 -10.35 2.07
C PHE A 67 8.38 -10.21 0.75
N SER A 68 9.09 -9.12 0.55
CA SER A 68 9.79 -8.81 -0.70
C SER A 68 10.74 -9.92 -1.16
N PRO A 69 11.51 -10.58 -0.28
CA PRO A 69 12.39 -11.68 -0.69
C PRO A 69 11.66 -12.91 -1.22
N LYS A 70 10.38 -13.07 -0.91
CA LYS A 70 9.55 -14.20 -1.38
C LYS A 70 8.91 -13.92 -2.74
N VAL A 71 8.91 -12.68 -3.20
CA VAL A 71 8.32 -12.30 -4.48
C VAL A 71 9.17 -12.83 -5.62
N VAL A 72 8.60 -13.71 -6.44
CA VAL A 72 9.25 -14.28 -7.63
C VAL A 72 8.71 -13.71 -8.93
N ASP A 73 7.50 -13.12 -8.90
CA ASP A 73 6.89 -12.47 -10.05
C ASP A 73 5.87 -11.41 -9.59
N GLY A 74 5.76 -10.35 -10.38
CA GLY A 74 4.77 -9.31 -10.21
C GLY A 74 4.23 -8.88 -11.57
N LYS A 75 2.90 -8.81 -11.71
CA LYS A 75 2.25 -8.45 -12.96
C LYS A 75 1.17 -7.41 -12.73
N LEU A 76 1.38 -6.20 -13.27
CA LEU A 76 0.34 -5.19 -13.33
C LEU A 76 -0.72 -5.62 -14.36
N ILE A 77 -1.98 -5.71 -13.93
CA ILE A 77 -3.10 -6.10 -14.79
C ILE A 77 -3.73 -4.83 -15.40
N ARG A 78 -4.04 -3.86 -14.56
CA ARG A 78 -4.59 -2.57 -15.02
C ARG A 78 -4.39 -1.48 -13.98
N GLN A 79 -4.46 -0.24 -14.44
CA GLN A 79 -4.28 0.93 -13.60
C GLN A 79 -5.31 2.00 -13.96
N TRP A 80 -5.79 2.71 -12.94
CA TRP A 80 -6.64 3.88 -13.08
C TRP A 80 -6.04 5.03 -12.31
N VAL A 81 -6.13 6.22 -12.86
CA VAL A 81 -5.57 7.43 -12.24
C VAL A 81 -6.57 8.55 -12.32
N ASN A 82 -6.71 9.31 -11.24
CA ASN A 82 -7.43 10.57 -11.19
C ASN A 82 -6.66 11.58 -10.32
N GLU A 83 -7.27 12.72 -10.01
CA GLU A 83 -6.65 13.79 -9.24
C GLU A 83 -6.46 13.47 -7.75
N THR A 84 -7.00 12.37 -7.25
CA THR A 84 -6.94 12.00 -5.82
C THR A 84 -6.25 10.68 -5.55
N SER A 85 -6.10 9.82 -6.57
CA SER A 85 -5.57 8.46 -6.36
C SER A 85 -5.04 7.81 -7.62
N VAL A 86 -4.20 6.81 -7.41
CA VAL A 86 -3.85 5.81 -8.41
C VAL A 86 -4.22 4.43 -7.88
N SER A 87 -5.01 3.70 -8.68
CA SER A 87 -5.48 2.37 -8.35
C SER A 87 -4.81 1.35 -9.25
N GLN A 88 -4.23 0.32 -8.68
CA GLN A 88 -3.52 -0.72 -9.40
C GLN A 88 -4.07 -2.10 -9.03
N GLU A 89 -4.55 -2.83 -10.04
CA GLU A 89 -4.86 -4.24 -9.94
C GLU A 89 -3.66 -5.03 -10.43
N TYR A 90 -3.12 -5.88 -9.59
CA TYR A 90 -1.92 -6.64 -9.91
C TYR A 90 -1.93 -8.04 -9.29
N ASP A 91 -1.14 -8.92 -9.88
CA ASP A 91 -0.82 -10.23 -9.31
C ASP A 91 0.60 -10.20 -8.75
N VAL A 92 0.77 -10.75 -7.56
CA VAL A 92 2.07 -11.04 -6.98
C VAL A 92 2.17 -12.53 -6.71
N THR A 93 3.26 -13.14 -7.15
CA THR A 93 3.53 -14.55 -6.90
C THR A 93 4.67 -14.67 -5.88
N LEU A 94 4.39 -15.41 -4.81
CA LEU A 94 5.32 -15.67 -3.73
C LEU A 94 5.80 -17.12 -3.79
N ASP A 95 7.07 -17.33 -3.49
CA ASP A 95 7.61 -18.65 -3.17
C ASP A 95 7.57 -18.84 -1.64
N ILE A 96 6.68 -19.72 -1.20
CA ILE A 96 6.51 -20.08 0.22
C ILE A 96 7.05 -21.49 0.39
N GLU A 97 8.32 -21.58 0.82
CA GLU A 97 8.99 -22.85 1.09
C GLU A 97 8.93 -23.84 -0.10
N GLY A 98 9.15 -23.31 -1.32
CA GLY A 98 9.12 -24.10 -2.54
C GLY A 98 7.74 -24.22 -3.18
N GLN A 99 6.69 -23.68 -2.58
CA GLN A 99 5.34 -23.66 -3.16
C GLN A 99 4.99 -22.25 -3.64
N LEU A 100 4.53 -22.14 -4.89
CA LEU A 100 4.13 -20.87 -5.47
C LEU A 100 2.69 -20.52 -5.08
N GLU A 101 2.51 -19.29 -4.60
CA GLU A 101 1.21 -18.70 -4.32
C GLU A 101 1.04 -17.42 -5.14
N THR A 102 -0.02 -17.33 -5.93
CA THR A 102 -0.35 -16.09 -6.65
C THR A 102 -1.51 -15.39 -5.97
N HIS A 103 -1.31 -14.11 -5.65
CA HIS A 103 -2.26 -13.25 -4.96
C HIS A 103 -2.70 -12.11 -5.87
N ARG A 104 -4.01 -11.94 -6.05
CA ARG A 104 -4.59 -10.77 -6.72
C ARG A 104 -4.85 -9.66 -5.70
N ILE A 105 -4.36 -8.47 -6.00
CA ILE A 105 -4.48 -7.30 -5.13
C ILE A 105 -5.01 -6.12 -5.93
N LEU A 106 -5.94 -5.36 -5.36
CA LEU A 106 -6.27 -4.02 -5.80
C LEU A 106 -5.79 -3.04 -4.72
N GLY A 107 -4.73 -2.32 -5.02
CA GLY A 107 -4.17 -1.28 -4.16
C GLY A 107 -4.56 0.10 -4.66
N VAL A 108 -5.03 0.95 -3.75
CA VAL A 108 -5.37 2.34 -4.04
C VAL A 108 -4.45 3.24 -3.23
N LEU A 109 -3.49 3.87 -3.90
CA LEU A 109 -2.68 4.92 -3.31
C LEU A 109 -3.44 6.24 -3.43
N PHE A 110 -3.76 6.88 -2.32
CA PHE A 110 -4.46 8.15 -2.31
C PHE A 110 -3.56 9.29 -1.85
N VAL A 111 -3.80 10.48 -2.40
CA VAL A 111 -2.97 11.65 -2.10
C VAL A 111 -3.54 12.46 -0.95
N GLU A 112 -2.63 13.11 -0.22
CA GLU A 112 -2.92 14.11 0.81
C GLU A 112 -1.93 15.27 0.62
N GLY A 113 -2.43 16.37 0.06
CA GLY A 113 -1.57 17.45 -0.42
C GLY A 113 -0.69 16.97 -1.60
N ASN A 114 0.62 17.08 -1.44
CA ASN A 114 1.61 16.63 -2.43
C ASN A 114 2.29 15.30 -2.05
N LYS A 115 1.75 14.60 -1.07
CA LYS A 115 2.25 13.33 -0.54
C LYS A 115 1.19 12.25 -0.66
N LEU A 116 1.57 11.00 -0.39
CA LEU A 116 0.63 9.90 -0.25
C LEU A 116 0.02 9.92 1.15
N GLY A 117 -1.30 9.92 1.22
CA GLY A 117 -2.05 9.81 2.47
C GLY A 117 -2.14 8.39 3.01
N GLY A 118 -1.70 7.42 2.21
CA GLY A 118 -1.68 6.00 2.55
C GLY A 118 -2.16 5.12 1.40
N GLU A 119 -2.60 3.94 1.75
CA GLU A 119 -3.06 2.94 0.79
C GLU A 119 -4.31 2.22 1.30
N ILE A 120 -5.24 1.95 0.40
CA ILE A 120 -6.39 1.07 0.64
C ILE A 120 -6.13 -0.21 -0.13
N VAL A 121 -6.13 -1.35 0.55
CA VAL A 121 -5.81 -2.64 -0.04
C VAL A 121 -7.03 -3.56 -0.02
N TYR A 122 -7.48 -3.95 -1.20
CA TYR A 122 -8.51 -4.96 -1.38
C TYR A 122 -7.85 -6.26 -1.78
N ALA A 123 -7.81 -7.19 -0.85
CA ALA A 123 -7.21 -8.50 -1.02
C ALA A 123 -7.83 -9.50 -0.04
N SER A 124 -7.54 -10.78 -0.23
CA SER A 124 -7.98 -11.80 0.71
C SER A 124 -7.28 -11.64 2.07
N GLU A 125 -7.90 -12.14 3.13
CA GLU A 125 -7.28 -12.17 4.45
C GLU A 125 -5.90 -12.87 4.43
N LYS A 126 -5.79 -13.97 3.70
CA LYS A 126 -4.52 -14.68 3.52
C LYS A 126 -3.44 -13.79 2.92
N THR A 127 -3.78 -13.03 1.89
CA THR A 127 -2.85 -12.08 1.25
C THR A 127 -2.40 -11.01 2.25
N ILE A 128 -3.34 -10.43 2.98
CA ILE A 128 -3.06 -9.39 3.97
C ILE A 128 -2.15 -9.93 5.08
N LYS A 129 -2.38 -11.16 5.55
CA LYS A 129 -1.49 -11.82 6.52
C LYS A 129 -0.07 -12.00 5.98
N ARG A 130 0.07 -12.36 4.69
CA ARG A 130 1.39 -12.46 4.03
C ARG A 130 2.12 -11.12 4.01
N MET A 131 1.39 -10.03 3.75
CA MET A 131 1.97 -8.69 3.66
C MET A 131 2.38 -8.12 5.02
N LEU A 132 1.60 -8.37 6.05
CA LEU A 132 1.74 -7.73 7.37
C LEU A 132 2.50 -8.56 8.40
N GLY A 133 2.51 -9.88 8.24
CA GLY A 133 3.11 -10.77 9.24
C GLY A 133 2.55 -10.52 10.65
N PRO A 134 3.42 -10.33 11.67
CA PRO A 134 2.98 -10.14 13.06
C PRO A 134 2.08 -8.90 13.26
N MET A 135 2.21 -7.88 12.43
CA MET A 135 1.37 -6.68 12.54
C MET A 135 -0.11 -6.95 12.25
N PHE A 136 -0.42 -8.06 11.58
CA PHE A 136 -1.81 -8.45 11.33
C PHE A 136 -2.63 -8.52 12.63
N GLU A 137 -2.06 -9.05 13.69
CA GLU A 137 -2.74 -9.18 15.00
C GLU A 137 -2.85 -7.84 15.76
N GLU A 138 -2.10 -6.82 15.32
CA GLU A 138 -2.11 -5.49 15.92
C GLU A 138 -3.06 -4.52 15.22
N LEU A 139 -3.71 -4.93 14.13
CA LEU A 139 -4.61 -4.06 13.37
C LEU A 139 -5.79 -3.60 14.19
N ALA A 140 -6.13 -2.31 14.07
CA ALA A 140 -7.31 -1.73 14.68
C ALA A 140 -8.56 -1.96 13.83
N ILE A 141 -9.71 -2.14 14.49
CA ILE A 141 -11.02 -2.19 13.82
C ILE A 141 -11.35 -0.80 13.29
N LEU A 142 -11.81 -0.73 12.05
CA LEU A 142 -12.24 0.51 11.43
C LEU A 142 -13.63 0.92 11.94
N ASP A 143 -13.77 2.18 12.35
CA ASP A 143 -14.99 2.71 12.98
C ASP A 143 -16.16 2.85 12.00
N GLN A 144 -15.88 2.96 10.71
CA GLN A 144 -16.89 3.18 9.68
C GLN A 144 -16.82 2.07 8.63
N PRO A 145 -17.95 1.52 8.20
CA PRO A 145 -17.97 0.63 7.05
C PRO A 145 -17.62 1.43 5.78
N TYR A 146 -16.72 0.91 4.99
CA TYR A 146 -16.35 1.53 3.73
C TYR A 146 -17.49 1.45 2.72
N GLY A 147 -17.67 2.51 1.94
CA GLY A 147 -18.67 2.58 0.90
C GLY A 147 -20.07 2.94 1.38
N CYS A 148 -20.19 3.40 2.61
CA CYS A 148 -21.44 3.97 3.12
C CYS A 148 -21.50 5.46 2.89
#